data_0d9744ea39127fc639fb7e9269ef1cd0
#
_entry.id   0d9744ea39127fc639fb7e9269ef1cd0
#
_cell.length_a   1.000
_cell.length_b   1.000
_cell.length_c   1.000
_cell.angle_alpha   90.00
_cell.angle_beta   90.00
_cell.angle_gamma   90.00
#
_symmetry.space_group_name_H-M   'P 1'
#
loop_
_entity.id
_entity.type
_entity.pdbx_description
1 polymer ?
#
loop_
_entity_poly.entity_id
_entity_poly.type
_entity_poly.pdbx_seq_one_letter_code
_entity_poly.pdbx_strand_id
1 'polypeptide(L)'
;MDQTLLKYWKTCLQDAERKAIALKGPRITLNIGDKILKFIPLKSIPVIFPDWKAEDSNEKQKVMIAPCILLPEFENGWTSQSERPEYPFLITATMLPDGKLTVCENESDRIPIFIRKFLEPNAANDRTIASLSKVDQLLSNFNTEETKWEAYWQACEQLFKKATGKTFSTMNYYDNPEIIIIKASERNMAQPIITLYDKLLKDDNATPHPLLNLLIQTKSANALPIPTNRKVYCNQEHWAQMSSDFPLSISQRETLAMYTTPECADIFVVNGPPGTGKTTFLQTVIANRLAHNILNNPEEPEIIVASSANNQAITNILKDFKAETTNDTAH
;
A
#
# COMPACT_ATOMS: atom_id res chain seq x y z
N MET A 1 -16.85 -7.67 -19.09
CA MET A 1 -15.80 -6.91 -18.33
C MET A 1 -14.42 -7.33 -18.83
N ASP A 2 -13.48 -6.39 -19.02
CA ASP A 2 -12.12 -6.75 -19.41
C ASP A 2 -11.35 -7.31 -18.20
N GLN A 3 -11.32 -8.64 -18.10
CA GLN A 3 -10.62 -9.35 -17.04
C GLN A 3 -9.10 -9.14 -17.09
N THR A 4 -8.54 -8.81 -18.26
CA THR A 4 -7.09 -8.60 -18.44
C THR A 4 -6.62 -7.38 -17.66
N LEU A 5 -7.37 -6.28 -17.71
CA LEU A 5 -7.05 -5.05 -17.01
C LEU A 5 -7.17 -5.20 -15.49
N LEU A 6 -8.21 -5.91 -15.01
CA LEU A 6 -8.35 -6.21 -13.59
C LEU A 6 -7.21 -7.10 -13.06
N LYS A 7 -6.81 -8.12 -13.82
CA LYS A 7 -5.64 -8.95 -13.48
C LYS A 7 -4.37 -8.11 -13.42
N TYR A 8 -4.17 -7.21 -14.37
CA TYR A 8 -3.03 -6.30 -14.40
C TYR A 8 -3.01 -5.39 -13.16
N TRP A 9 -4.11 -4.72 -12.83
CA TRP A 9 -4.19 -3.85 -11.65
C TRP A 9 -3.96 -4.62 -10.35
N LYS A 10 -4.56 -5.82 -10.22
CA LYS A 10 -4.30 -6.69 -9.08
C LYS A 10 -2.82 -7.02 -8.95
N THR A 11 -2.18 -7.41 -10.04
CA THR A 11 -0.73 -7.73 -10.06
C THR A 11 0.12 -6.53 -9.67
N CYS A 12 -0.21 -5.33 -10.17
CA CYS A 12 0.47 -4.09 -9.79
C CYS A 12 0.36 -3.80 -8.29
N LEU A 13 -0.82 -4.00 -7.69
CA LEU A 13 -1.01 -3.82 -6.24
C LEU A 13 -0.21 -4.85 -5.44
N GLN A 14 -0.24 -6.11 -5.85
CA GLN A 14 0.54 -7.17 -5.22
C GLN A 14 2.05 -6.91 -5.31
N ASP A 15 2.53 -6.42 -6.45
CA ASP A 15 3.94 -6.06 -6.62
C ASP A 15 4.34 -4.84 -5.77
N ALA A 16 3.44 -3.88 -5.60
CA ALA A 16 3.66 -2.73 -4.73
C ALA A 16 3.80 -3.13 -3.24
N GLU A 17 3.10 -4.17 -2.79
CA GLU A 17 3.21 -4.71 -1.43
C GLU A 17 4.56 -5.42 -1.17
N ARG A 18 5.26 -5.83 -2.21
CA ARG A 18 6.59 -6.47 -2.13
C ARG A 18 7.75 -5.50 -1.93
N LYS A 19 7.47 -4.21 -1.68
CA LYS A 19 8.51 -3.21 -1.42
C LYS A 19 9.34 -3.59 -0.20
N ALA A 20 10.63 -3.22 -0.24
CA ALA A 20 11.53 -3.45 0.88
C ALA A 20 10.99 -2.84 2.17
N ILE A 21 11.02 -3.61 3.26
CA ILE A 21 10.75 -3.09 4.60
C ILE A 21 11.98 -2.31 5.04
N ALA A 22 11.79 -1.05 5.40
CA ALA A 22 12.82 -0.30 6.09
C ALA A 22 12.95 -0.84 7.51
N LEU A 23 13.90 -1.74 7.74
CA LEU A 23 14.20 -2.31 9.07
C LEU A 23 14.98 -1.29 9.93
N LYS A 24 14.44 -0.08 10.05
CA LYS A 24 15.01 0.99 10.90
C LYS A 24 14.55 0.90 12.35
N GLY A 25 13.60 0.01 12.65
CA GLY A 25 12.99 -0.12 13.96
C GLY A 25 13.63 -1.18 14.87
N PRO A 26 13.09 -1.32 16.09
CA PRO A 26 13.46 -2.38 17.03
C PRO A 26 13.32 -3.77 16.40
N ARG A 27 14.29 -4.62 16.61
CA ARG A 27 14.32 -5.97 16.05
C ARG A 27 14.93 -6.97 17.03
N ILE A 28 14.51 -8.21 16.94
CA ILE A 28 15.09 -9.35 17.65
C ILE A 28 15.94 -10.12 16.64
N THR A 29 17.19 -10.42 17.00
CA THR A 29 18.08 -11.27 16.22
C THR A 29 18.26 -12.59 16.99
N LEU A 30 18.00 -13.71 16.33
CA LEU A 30 18.14 -15.05 16.90
C LEU A 30 18.99 -15.92 15.97
N ASN A 31 19.88 -16.70 16.57
CA ASN A 31 20.60 -17.74 15.87
C ASN A 31 19.96 -19.09 16.19
N ILE A 32 19.31 -19.71 15.21
CA ILE A 32 18.60 -21.00 15.38
C ILE A 32 19.19 -22.12 14.55
N GLY A 33 20.23 -21.87 13.73
CA GLY A 33 20.74 -22.84 12.76
C GLY A 33 19.67 -23.27 11.77
N ASP A 34 19.67 -24.57 11.42
CA ASP A 34 18.69 -25.19 10.52
C ASP A 34 17.37 -25.55 11.22
N LYS A 35 17.13 -25.05 12.44
CA LYS A 35 15.92 -25.39 13.20
C LYS A 35 14.75 -24.51 12.82
N ILE A 36 13.55 -25.05 12.97
CA ILE A 36 12.31 -24.29 12.86
C ILE A 36 12.19 -23.36 14.06
N LEU A 37 11.97 -22.06 13.81
CA LEU A 37 11.70 -21.11 14.88
C LEU A 37 10.31 -21.36 15.44
N LYS A 38 10.21 -21.86 16.67
CA LYS A 38 8.92 -22.16 17.33
C LYS A 38 8.50 -21.12 18.36
N PHE A 39 9.46 -20.47 19.00
CA PHE A 39 9.24 -19.52 20.09
C PHE A 39 10.16 -18.32 19.95
N ILE A 40 9.65 -17.16 20.36
CA ILE A 40 10.43 -15.96 20.62
C ILE A 40 10.73 -15.95 22.13
N PRO A 41 12.01 -15.83 22.53
CA PRO A 41 12.33 -15.75 23.96
C PRO A 41 11.61 -14.60 24.64
N LEU A 42 10.88 -14.87 25.75
CA LEU A 42 10.07 -13.86 26.43
C LEU A 42 10.85 -12.60 26.81
N LYS A 43 12.13 -12.77 27.22
CA LYS A 43 13.04 -11.65 27.52
C LYS A 43 13.33 -10.73 26.33
N SER A 44 13.13 -11.21 25.10
CA SER A 44 13.40 -10.44 23.88
C SER A 44 12.17 -9.72 23.34
N ILE A 45 10.95 -10.12 23.73
CA ILE A 45 9.71 -9.54 23.24
C ILE A 45 9.59 -8.03 23.49
N PRO A 46 9.97 -7.49 24.66
CA PRO A 46 9.92 -6.05 24.92
C PRO A 46 10.77 -5.20 23.97
N VAL A 47 11.74 -5.79 23.27
CA VAL A 47 12.52 -5.08 22.25
C VAL A 47 11.65 -4.58 21.11
N ILE A 48 10.67 -5.38 20.67
CA ILE A 48 9.75 -5.04 19.55
C ILE A 48 8.36 -4.62 20.02
N PHE A 49 7.99 -4.96 21.26
CA PHE A 49 6.74 -4.58 21.90
C PHE A 49 7.04 -4.04 23.31
N PRO A 50 7.41 -2.75 23.48
CA PRO A 50 7.83 -2.18 24.77
C PRO A 50 6.78 -2.29 25.88
N ASP A 51 5.49 -2.24 25.52
CA ASP A 51 4.38 -2.31 26.46
C ASP A 51 3.93 -3.75 26.77
N TRP A 52 4.66 -4.74 26.25
CA TRP A 52 4.33 -6.15 26.42
C TRP A 52 4.52 -6.61 27.87
N LYS A 53 3.45 -7.09 28.49
CA LYS A 53 3.46 -7.76 29.79
C LYS A 53 2.93 -9.16 29.64
N ALA A 54 3.80 -10.16 29.83
CA ALA A 54 3.47 -11.56 29.62
C ALA A 54 2.29 -12.05 30.50
N GLU A 55 2.11 -11.44 31.68
CA GLU A 55 1.11 -11.83 32.66
C GLU A 55 -0.28 -11.23 32.38
N ASP A 56 -0.36 -10.08 31.71
CA ASP A 56 -1.58 -9.31 31.52
C ASP A 56 -2.16 -9.39 30.10
N SER A 57 -1.40 -9.93 29.11
CA SER A 57 -1.84 -9.85 27.74
C SER A 57 -2.40 -11.18 27.24
N ASN A 58 -3.71 -11.22 27.00
CA ASN A 58 -4.36 -12.22 26.16
C ASN A 58 -4.23 -11.87 24.67
N GLU A 59 -3.53 -10.79 24.33
CA GLU A 59 -3.45 -10.30 22.97
C GLU A 59 -2.39 -11.03 22.14
N LYS A 60 -2.85 -11.57 21.02
CA LYS A 60 -2.00 -12.09 19.99
C LYS A 60 -1.35 -10.94 19.21
N GLN A 61 -0.06 -11.03 18.94
CA GLN A 61 0.67 -10.01 18.19
C GLN A 61 1.15 -10.55 16.84
N LYS A 62 1.05 -9.75 15.80
CA LYS A 62 1.65 -10.09 14.50
C LYS A 62 3.12 -9.72 14.47
N VAL A 63 3.95 -10.65 14.01
CA VAL A 63 5.37 -10.46 13.76
C VAL A 63 5.73 -10.83 12.33
N MET A 64 6.77 -10.21 11.80
CA MET A 64 7.39 -10.60 10.55
C MET A 64 8.78 -11.18 10.83
N ILE A 65 9.08 -12.28 10.16
CA ILE A 65 10.29 -13.04 10.33
C ILE A 65 11.05 -13.05 9.01
N ALA A 66 12.30 -12.60 9.02
CA ALA A 66 13.24 -12.78 7.93
C ALA A 66 14.13 -14.00 8.25
N PRO A 67 13.88 -15.14 7.62
CA PRO A 67 14.59 -16.39 7.93
C PRO A 67 15.98 -16.45 7.30
N CYS A 68 16.32 -15.53 6.41
CA CYS A 68 17.62 -15.43 5.78
C CYS A 68 18.02 -13.97 5.55
N ILE A 69 19.33 -13.72 5.53
CA ILE A 69 19.95 -12.42 5.42
C ILE A 69 20.93 -12.43 4.26
N LEU A 70 20.84 -11.43 3.39
CA LEU A 70 21.86 -11.16 2.38
C LEU A 70 22.82 -10.10 2.94
N LEU A 71 24.07 -10.45 3.02
CA LEU A 71 25.13 -9.49 3.32
C LEU A 71 25.66 -8.88 2.02
N PRO A 72 26.12 -7.61 2.05
CA PRO A 72 26.75 -7.00 0.90
C PRO A 72 27.99 -7.79 0.45
N GLU A 73 28.10 -8.10 -0.84
CA GLU A 73 29.32 -8.62 -1.46
C GLU A 73 30.11 -7.46 -2.03
N PHE A 74 31.42 -7.40 -1.73
CA PHE A 74 32.34 -6.49 -2.36
C PHE A 74 33.24 -7.26 -3.33
N GLU A 75 33.53 -6.64 -4.47
CA GLU A 75 34.43 -7.20 -5.51
C GLU A 75 35.81 -7.58 -4.98
N ASN A 76 36.22 -7.04 -3.81
CA ASN A 76 37.53 -7.25 -3.21
C ASN A 76 37.51 -8.12 -1.92
N GLY A 77 36.41 -8.80 -1.61
CA GLY A 77 36.34 -9.68 -0.44
C GLY A 77 36.30 -8.97 0.94
N TRP A 78 36.21 -7.65 0.97
CA TRP A 78 36.09 -6.86 2.20
C TRP A 78 34.63 -6.44 2.40
N THR A 79 34.05 -6.80 3.55
CA THR A 79 32.73 -6.30 3.95
C THR A 79 32.88 -4.94 4.61
N SER A 80 32.28 -3.90 4.06
CA SER A 80 32.20 -2.62 4.75
C SER A 80 31.15 -2.76 5.86
N GLN A 81 31.53 -2.47 7.10
CA GLN A 81 30.61 -2.42 8.25
C GLN A 81 29.51 -1.36 8.09
N SER A 82 29.60 -0.50 7.07
CA SER A 82 28.63 0.55 6.80
C SER A 82 27.40 0.09 5.99
N GLU A 83 27.48 -1.04 5.30
CA GLU A 83 26.33 -1.53 4.54
C GLU A 83 25.41 -2.41 5.39
N ARG A 84 24.11 -2.13 5.28
CA ARG A 84 23.10 -2.78 6.10
C ARG A 84 22.73 -4.14 5.52
N PRO A 85 22.50 -5.16 6.37
CA PRO A 85 21.98 -6.44 5.92
C PRO A 85 20.65 -6.26 5.24
N GLU A 86 20.40 -7.05 4.21
CA GLU A 86 19.19 -7.04 3.39
C GLU A 86 18.42 -8.34 3.57
N TYR A 87 17.09 -8.23 3.52
CA TYR A 87 16.18 -9.33 3.81
C TYR A 87 15.35 -9.63 2.59
N PRO A 88 15.67 -10.71 1.83
CA PRO A 88 15.02 -10.98 0.55
C PRO A 88 13.67 -11.65 0.66
N PHE A 89 13.39 -12.27 1.82
CA PHE A 89 12.20 -13.09 2.05
C PHE A 89 11.66 -12.90 3.46
N LEU A 90 10.34 -12.85 3.59
CA LEU A 90 9.65 -12.60 4.86
C LEU A 90 8.48 -13.56 5.05
N ILE A 91 8.30 -14.00 6.29
CA ILE A 91 7.18 -14.82 6.74
C ILE A 91 6.42 -14.03 7.81
N THR A 92 5.09 -13.97 7.71
CA THR A 92 4.25 -13.39 8.77
C THR A 92 3.79 -14.48 9.71
N ALA A 93 3.82 -14.22 11.01
CA ALA A 93 3.38 -15.13 12.06
C ALA A 93 2.55 -14.40 13.10
N THR A 94 1.73 -15.15 13.82
CA THR A 94 1.07 -14.70 15.04
C THR A 94 1.88 -15.22 16.23
N MET A 95 2.30 -14.30 17.09
CA MET A 95 2.95 -14.60 18.36
C MET A 95 1.89 -14.63 19.47
N LEU A 96 1.86 -15.71 20.23
CA LEU A 96 1.02 -15.88 21.41
C LEU A 96 1.69 -15.24 22.65
N PRO A 97 0.95 -15.03 23.76
CA PRO A 97 1.48 -14.43 24.98
C PRO A 97 2.70 -15.14 25.57
N ASP A 98 2.80 -16.44 25.41
CA ASP A 98 3.93 -17.26 25.84
C ASP A 98 5.15 -17.22 24.90
N GLY A 99 5.09 -16.39 23.86
CA GLY A 99 6.11 -16.29 22.81
C GLY A 99 6.04 -17.36 21.73
N LYS A 100 5.08 -18.30 21.80
CA LYS A 100 4.89 -19.34 20.80
C LYS A 100 4.41 -18.74 19.49
N LEU A 101 4.96 -19.22 18.38
CA LEU A 101 4.56 -18.81 17.04
C LEU A 101 3.49 -19.73 16.47
N THR A 102 2.51 -19.15 15.82
CA THR A 102 1.42 -19.82 15.12
C THR A 102 1.18 -19.20 13.76
N VAL A 103 0.49 -19.91 12.89
CA VAL A 103 0.06 -19.41 11.58
C VAL A 103 -0.97 -18.29 11.77
N CYS A 104 -0.91 -17.28 10.92
CA CYS A 104 -1.89 -16.18 10.97
C CYS A 104 -3.32 -16.66 10.70
N GLU A 105 -4.29 -16.02 11.33
CA GLU A 105 -5.72 -16.35 11.14
C GLU A 105 -6.17 -16.02 9.71
N ASN A 106 -5.79 -14.83 9.21
CA ASN A 106 -6.11 -14.42 7.85
C ASN A 106 -5.23 -15.16 6.82
N GLU A 107 -5.84 -15.79 5.84
CA GLU A 107 -5.14 -16.50 4.77
C GLU A 107 -4.19 -15.60 3.95
N SER A 108 -4.56 -14.33 3.74
CA SER A 108 -3.72 -13.38 3.04
C SER A 108 -2.38 -13.11 3.75
N ASP A 109 -2.36 -13.16 5.08
CA ASP A 109 -1.16 -12.99 5.88
C ASP A 109 -0.26 -14.24 5.87
N ARG A 110 -0.79 -15.38 5.43
CA ARG A 110 -0.04 -16.64 5.28
C ARG A 110 0.79 -16.70 4.02
N ILE A 111 0.60 -15.78 3.08
CA ILE A 111 1.40 -15.74 1.85
C ILE A 111 2.75 -15.11 2.17
N PRO A 112 3.87 -15.83 2.01
CA PRO A 112 5.20 -15.27 2.25
C PRO A 112 5.56 -14.23 1.21
N ILE A 113 6.47 -13.33 1.56
CA ILE A 113 6.79 -12.16 0.76
C ILE A 113 8.22 -12.25 0.22
N PHE A 114 8.38 -12.28 -1.08
CA PHE A 114 9.65 -12.03 -1.75
C PHE A 114 9.81 -10.53 -1.98
N ILE A 115 10.91 -9.94 -1.53
CA ILE A 115 11.15 -8.51 -1.71
C ILE A 115 11.51 -8.21 -3.16
N ARG A 116 10.77 -7.28 -3.78
CA ARG A 116 10.78 -7.00 -5.23
C ARG A 116 12.17 -6.67 -5.78
N LYS A 117 12.99 -5.94 -5.03
CA LYS A 117 14.33 -5.55 -5.50
C LYS A 117 15.30 -6.73 -5.74
N PHE A 118 14.98 -7.91 -5.22
CA PHE A 118 15.76 -9.14 -5.42
C PHE A 118 15.20 -10.06 -6.50
N LEU A 119 14.21 -9.60 -7.27
CA LEU A 119 13.57 -10.37 -8.33
C LEU A 119 13.83 -9.78 -9.71
N GLU A 120 14.19 -10.61 -10.69
CA GLU A 120 14.32 -10.21 -12.10
C GLU A 120 12.94 -10.07 -12.79
N PRO A 121 12.76 -9.09 -13.68
CA PRO A 121 13.72 -8.07 -14.11
C PRO A 121 13.86 -6.95 -13.07
N ASN A 122 15.10 -6.53 -12.81
CA ASN A 122 15.39 -5.44 -11.88
C ASN A 122 16.50 -4.54 -12.46
N ALA A 123 16.19 -3.26 -12.61
CA ALA A 123 17.12 -2.29 -13.20
C ALA A 123 18.15 -1.73 -12.18
N ALA A 124 17.98 -1.98 -10.89
CA ALA A 124 18.70 -1.25 -9.84
C ALA A 124 19.60 -2.12 -8.95
N ASN A 125 19.64 -3.44 -9.16
CA ASN A 125 20.38 -4.32 -8.25
C ASN A 125 20.97 -5.53 -9.00
N ASP A 126 22.27 -5.74 -8.86
CA ASP A 126 23.00 -6.86 -9.44
C ASP A 126 22.76 -8.20 -8.69
N ARG A 127 22.02 -8.13 -7.54
CA ARG A 127 21.75 -9.26 -6.66
C ARG A 127 20.34 -9.77 -6.81
N THR A 128 20.08 -10.47 -7.88
CA THR A 128 18.81 -11.17 -8.02
C THR A 128 18.91 -12.59 -7.47
N ILE A 129 17.86 -13.03 -6.78
CA ILE A 129 17.78 -14.38 -6.20
C ILE A 129 16.83 -15.28 -6.96
N ALA A 130 15.87 -14.73 -7.68
CA ALA A 130 14.88 -15.45 -8.47
C ALA A 130 14.26 -14.55 -9.55
N SER A 131 13.57 -15.15 -10.54
CA SER A 131 12.75 -14.39 -11.49
C SER A 131 11.35 -14.13 -10.91
N LEU A 132 10.81 -12.94 -11.20
CA LEU A 132 9.47 -12.52 -10.76
C LEU A 132 8.39 -13.49 -11.25
N SER A 133 8.45 -13.90 -12.53
CA SER A 133 7.46 -14.81 -13.12
C SER A 133 7.43 -16.18 -12.42
N LYS A 134 8.60 -16.72 -12.06
CA LYS A 134 8.70 -17.98 -11.31
C LYS A 134 8.14 -17.85 -9.90
N VAL A 135 8.45 -16.75 -9.21
CA VAL A 135 7.92 -16.46 -7.88
C VAL A 135 6.40 -16.31 -7.92
N ASP A 136 5.84 -15.59 -8.88
CA ASP A 136 4.39 -15.41 -9.04
C ASP A 136 3.68 -16.74 -9.28
N GLN A 137 4.23 -17.60 -10.15
CA GLN A 137 3.70 -18.94 -10.39
C GLN A 137 3.71 -19.80 -9.13
N LEU A 138 4.80 -19.74 -8.35
CA LEU A 138 4.91 -20.50 -7.11
C LEU A 138 3.98 -20.00 -6.02
N LEU A 139 3.83 -18.66 -5.88
CA LEU A 139 2.93 -18.06 -4.89
C LEU A 139 1.45 -18.29 -5.23
N SER A 140 1.08 -18.30 -6.52
CA SER A 140 -0.32 -18.60 -6.92
C SER A 140 -0.76 -20.03 -6.58
N ASN A 141 0.20 -20.95 -6.43
CA ASN A 141 -0.04 -22.34 -6.05
C ASN A 141 0.35 -22.64 -4.58
N PHE A 142 0.66 -21.59 -3.79
CA PHE A 142 1.03 -21.79 -2.40
C PHE A 142 -0.20 -22.15 -1.56
N ASN A 143 -0.09 -23.23 -0.78
CA ASN A 143 -1.18 -23.66 0.09
C ASN A 143 -1.29 -22.75 1.32
N THR A 144 -2.36 -21.99 1.41
CA THR A 144 -2.69 -21.10 2.54
C THR A 144 -3.57 -21.78 3.60
N GLU A 145 -4.04 -23.00 3.39
CA GLU A 145 -4.91 -23.72 4.32
C GLU A 145 -4.17 -24.35 5.51
N GLU A 146 -2.83 -24.43 5.43
CA GLU A 146 -2.04 -25.04 6.50
C GLU A 146 -2.14 -24.25 7.81
N THR A 147 -2.48 -24.93 8.89
CA THR A 147 -2.70 -24.35 10.22
C THR A 147 -1.61 -24.72 11.23
N LYS A 148 -0.80 -25.74 10.94
CA LYS A 148 0.29 -26.14 11.81
C LYS A 148 1.55 -25.35 11.49
N TRP A 149 2.12 -24.70 12.49
CA TRP A 149 3.26 -23.80 12.31
C TRP A 149 4.47 -24.49 11.66
N GLU A 150 4.83 -25.68 12.11
CA GLU A 150 5.99 -26.40 11.58
C GLU A 150 5.82 -26.77 10.10
N ALA A 151 4.64 -27.24 9.72
CA ALA A 151 4.32 -27.57 8.33
C ALA A 151 4.30 -26.32 7.44
N TYR A 152 3.75 -25.21 7.94
CA TYR A 152 3.75 -23.93 7.26
C TYR A 152 5.18 -23.39 7.06
N TRP A 153 6.04 -23.45 8.09
CA TRP A 153 7.45 -23.04 7.97
C TRP A 153 8.17 -23.86 6.90
N GLN A 154 8.00 -25.20 6.91
CA GLN A 154 8.59 -26.07 5.91
C GLN A 154 8.06 -25.77 4.50
N ALA A 155 6.77 -25.45 4.36
CA ALA A 155 6.18 -25.05 3.09
C ALA A 155 6.80 -23.73 2.57
N CYS A 156 7.03 -22.77 3.45
CA CYS A 156 7.73 -21.50 3.12
C CYS A 156 9.18 -21.76 2.69
N GLU A 157 9.92 -22.64 3.38
CA GLU A 157 11.29 -22.97 3.02
C GLU A 157 11.35 -23.73 1.68
N GLN A 158 10.43 -24.66 1.43
CA GLN A 158 10.32 -25.35 0.15
C GLN A 158 9.98 -24.39 -1.00
N LEU A 159 9.07 -23.45 -0.76
CA LEU A 159 8.74 -22.39 -1.71
C LEU A 159 10.00 -21.58 -2.05
N PHE A 160 10.73 -21.12 -1.04
CA PHE A 160 11.97 -20.38 -1.19
C PHE A 160 13.01 -21.17 -1.97
N LYS A 161 13.21 -22.45 -1.62
CA LYS A 161 14.15 -23.34 -2.32
C LYS A 161 13.75 -23.55 -3.77
N LYS A 162 12.46 -23.74 -4.08
CA LYS A 162 11.98 -23.86 -5.46
C LYS A 162 12.24 -22.59 -6.27
N ALA A 163 12.08 -21.43 -5.65
CA ALA A 163 12.29 -20.14 -6.31
C ALA A 163 13.79 -19.85 -6.58
N THR A 164 14.63 -20.03 -5.56
CA THR A 164 16.03 -19.57 -5.54
C THR A 164 17.07 -20.67 -5.77
N GLY A 165 16.72 -21.92 -5.57
CA GLY A 165 17.65 -23.07 -5.54
C GLY A 165 18.38 -23.24 -4.21
N LYS A 166 18.17 -22.37 -3.21
CA LYS A 166 18.85 -22.35 -1.91
C LYS A 166 17.86 -22.52 -0.76
N THR A 167 18.30 -23.06 0.37
CA THR A 167 17.56 -23.07 1.64
C THR A 167 17.79 -21.77 2.41
N PHE A 168 17.07 -21.55 3.50
CA PHE A 168 17.29 -20.37 4.35
C PHE A 168 18.71 -20.32 4.91
N SER A 169 19.25 -21.43 5.36
CA SER A 169 20.60 -21.55 5.88
C SER A 169 21.67 -21.35 4.82
N THR A 170 21.50 -21.93 3.63
CA THR A 170 22.48 -21.80 2.53
C THR A 170 22.44 -20.47 1.81
N MET A 171 21.42 -19.65 2.04
CA MET A 171 21.35 -18.28 1.52
C MET A 171 22.19 -17.33 2.39
N ASN A 172 22.32 -17.61 3.69
CA ASN A 172 23.16 -16.83 4.59
C ASN A 172 24.62 -17.00 4.20
N TYR A 173 25.34 -15.91 4.03
CA TYR A 173 26.72 -15.91 3.52
C TYR A 173 27.76 -16.37 4.54
N TYR A 174 27.39 -16.46 5.84
CA TYR A 174 28.27 -16.95 6.92
C TYR A 174 27.62 -18.15 7.62
N ASP A 175 28.45 -18.97 8.25
CA ASP A 175 28.08 -20.16 9.04
C ASP A 175 27.16 -19.86 10.25
N ASN A 176 26.63 -18.65 10.33
CA ASN A 176 25.80 -18.18 11.43
C ASN A 176 24.44 -17.74 10.91
N PRO A 177 23.47 -18.63 10.73
CA PRO A 177 22.14 -18.32 10.22
C PRO A 177 21.34 -17.50 11.23
N GLU A 178 21.42 -16.18 11.11
CA GLU A 178 20.63 -15.25 11.91
C GLU A 178 19.23 -15.12 11.32
N ILE A 179 18.24 -15.18 12.21
CA ILE A 179 16.85 -14.84 11.90
C ILE A 179 16.52 -13.50 12.53
N ILE A 180 15.89 -12.63 11.76
CA ILE A 180 15.43 -11.34 12.26
C ILE A 180 13.91 -11.38 12.43
N ILE A 181 13.45 -10.87 13.59
CA ILE A 181 12.04 -10.73 13.90
C ILE A 181 11.76 -9.25 14.17
N ILE A 182 10.71 -8.75 13.56
CA ILE A 182 10.22 -7.38 13.74
C ILE A 182 8.73 -7.39 14.03
N LYS A 183 8.22 -6.32 14.62
CA LYS A 183 6.79 -6.06 14.68
C LYS A 183 6.25 -5.98 13.26
N ALA A 184 5.17 -6.69 12.96
CA ALA A 184 4.52 -6.59 11.67
C ALA A 184 3.99 -5.16 11.49
N SER A 185 4.36 -4.52 10.39
CA SER A 185 3.71 -3.27 9.96
C SER A 185 2.41 -3.60 9.25
N GLU A 186 1.42 -2.73 9.33
CA GLU A 186 0.21 -2.80 8.51
C GLU A 186 0.61 -2.62 7.04
N ARG A 187 0.86 -3.72 6.35
CA ARG A 187 1.28 -3.72 4.94
C ARG A 187 0.13 -3.89 3.96
N ASN A 188 -0.97 -4.42 4.43
CA ASN A 188 -2.07 -4.84 3.57
C ASN A 188 -3.07 -3.72 3.26
N MET A 189 -2.58 -2.49 3.05
CA MET A 189 -3.46 -1.37 2.68
C MET A 189 -4.21 -1.62 1.36
N ALA A 190 -3.60 -2.32 0.42
CA ALA A 190 -4.22 -2.70 -0.84
C ALA A 190 -5.08 -3.97 -0.76
N GLN A 191 -5.03 -4.72 0.35
CA GLN A 191 -5.70 -6.01 0.47
C GLN A 191 -7.23 -5.95 0.23
N PRO A 192 -7.98 -4.95 0.72
CA PRO A 192 -9.40 -4.84 0.40
C PRO A 192 -9.67 -4.72 -1.10
N ILE A 193 -8.81 -3.98 -1.82
CA ILE A 193 -8.92 -3.80 -3.28
C ILE A 193 -8.53 -5.10 -4.00
N ILE A 194 -7.48 -5.77 -3.56
CA ILE A 194 -7.05 -7.07 -4.11
C ILE A 194 -8.17 -8.10 -3.93
N THR A 195 -8.79 -8.16 -2.74
CA THR A 195 -9.93 -9.05 -2.46
C THR A 195 -11.15 -8.74 -3.33
N LEU A 196 -11.42 -7.45 -3.58
CA LEU A 196 -12.48 -7.04 -4.50
C LEU A 196 -12.19 -7.54 -5.93
N TYR A 197 -10.97 -7.35 -6.42
CA TYR A 197 -10.57 -7.84 -7.73
C TYR A 197 -10.65 -9.38 -7.82
N ASP A 198 -10.28 -10.10 -6.77
CA ASP A 198 -10.42 -11.56 -6.73
C ASP A 198 -11.88 -12.00 -6.83
N LYS A 199 -12.80 -11.33 -6.13
CA LYS A 199 -14.24 -11.61 -6.24
C LYS A 199 -14.75 -11.37 -7.67
N LEU A 200 -14.37 -10.23 -8.26
CA LEU A 200 -14.78 -9.88 -9.62
C LEU A 200 -14.18 -10.80 -10.69
N LEU A 201 -13.02 -11.39 -10.45
CA LEU A 201 -12.33 -12.31 -11.36
C LEU A 201 -12.84 -13.76 -11.23
N LYS A 202 -13.36 -14.17 -10.06
CA LYS A 202 -13.85 -15.52 -9.78
C LYS A 202 -15.31 -15.72 -10.15
N ASP A 203 -16.10 -14.67 -10.10
CA ASP A 203 -17.53 -14.72 -10.36
C ASP A 203 -17.83 -14.11 -11.75
N ASP A 204 -18.09 -14.98 -12.72
CA ASP A 204 -18.43 -14.56 -14.07
C ASP A 204 -19.76 -13.76 -14.15
N ASN A 205 -20.61 -13.87 -13.12
CA ASN A 205 -21.87 -13.12 -12.99
C ASN A 205 -21.71 -11.86 -12.14
N ALA A 206 -20.53 -11.57 -11.60
CA ALA A 206 -20.32 -10.36 -10.84
C ALA A 206 -20.59 -9.11 -11.68
N THR A 207 -21.55 -8.32 -11.24
CA THR A 207 -21.85 -7.01 -11.82
C THR A 207 -20.96 -5.96 -11.13
N PRO A 208 -19.91 -5.48 -11.79
CA PRO A 208 -19.10 -4.43 -11.21
C PRO A 208 -19.91 -3.13 -11.11
N HIS A 209 -19.58 -2.31 -10.15
CA HIS A 209 -20.15 -0.98 -10.01
C HIS A 209 -20.03 -0.20 -11.35
N PRO A 210 -21.05 0.57 -11.78
CA PRO A 210 -21.01 1.31 -13.05
C PRO A 210 -19.74 2.16 -13.25
N LEU A 211 -19.25 2.83 -12.21
CA LEU A 211 -17.99 3.59 -12.26
C LEU A 211 -16.77 2.73 -12.58
N LEU A 212 -16.71 1.50 -12.08
CA LEU A 212 -15.62 0.59 -12.43
C LEU A 212 -15.68 0.19 -13.90
N ASN A 213 -16.89 -0.03 -14.42
CA ASN A 213 -17.07 -0.29 -15.86
C ASN A 213 -16.60 0.88 -16.72
N LEU A 214 -16.87 2.12 -16.31
CA LEU A 214 -16.38 3.31 -17.02
C LEU A 214 -14.85 3.39 -17.00
N LEU A 215 -14.19 3.09 -15.87
CA LEU A 215 -12.73 3.07 -15.75
C LEU A 215 -12.06 1.97 -16.59
N ILE A 216 -12.74 0.85 -16.80
CA ILE A 216 -12.22 -0.30 -17.57
C ILE A 216 -12.43 -0.12 -19.08
N GLN A 217 -13.34 0.77 -19.50
CA GLN A 217 -13.60 0.99 -20.92
C GLN A 217 -12.38 1.60 -21.62
N THR A 218 -11.96 0.95 -22.71
CA THR A 218 -10.84 1.41 -23.55
C THR A 218 -11.25 2.50 -24.56
N LYS A 219 -12.54 2.85 -24.61
CA LYS A 219 -13.02 3.90 -25.51
C LYS A 219 -12.60 5.27 -25.01
N SER A 220 -12.00 6.07 -25.87
CA SER A 220 -11.71 7.47 -25.60
C SER A 220 -13.00 8.18 -25.19
N ALA A 221 -13.01 8.79 -24.00
CA ALA A 221 -14.06 9.70 -23.64
C ALA A 221 -14.05 10.89 -24.62
N ASN A 222 -15.21 11.28 -25.11
CA ASN A 222 -15.32 12.52 -25.87
C ASN A 222 -14.90 13.67 -24.97
N ALA A 223 -14.06 14.57 -25.50
CA ALA A 223 -13.74 15.78 -24.78
C ALA A 223 -15.03 16.54 -24.48
N LEU A 224 -15.17 16.99 -23.23
CA LEU A 224 -16.30 17.83 -22.86
C LEU A 224 -16.32 19.08 -23.75
N PRO A 225 -17.50 19.48 -24.28
CA PRO A 225 -17.61 20.69 -25.08
C PRO A 225 -17.24 21.89 -24.24
N ILE A 226 -16.33 22.72 -24.75
CA ILE A 226 -15.96 23.97 -24.09
C ILE A 226 -17.06 24.98 -24.38
N PRO A 227 -17.69 25.58 -23.33
CA PRO A 227 -18.78 26.56 -23.55
C PRO A 227 -18.32 27.72 -24.42
N THR A 228 -19.18 28.13 -25.35
CA THR A 228 -18.90 29.23 -26.31
C THR A 228 -18.66 30.57 -25.63
N ASN A 229 -19.27 30.80 -24.47
CA ASN A 229 -19.10 32.05 -23.68
C ASN A 229 -18.32 31.77 -22.37
N ARG A 230 -17.08 31.35 -22.51
CA ARG A 230 -16.19 30.91 -21.42
C ARG A 230 -16.14 31.87 -20.21
N LYS A 231 -16.03 33.19 -20.42
CA LYS A 231 -15.85 34.14 -19.33
C LYS A 231 -17.05 34.26 -18.42
N VAL A 232 -18.25 34.32 -18.99
CA VAL A 232 -19.50 34.45 -18.21
C VAL A 232 -19.74 33.15 -17.45
N TYR A 233 -19.60 32.00 -18.12
CA TYR A 233 -19.80 30.70 -17.54
C TYR A 233 -18.83 30.38 -16.39
N CYS A 234 -17.55 30.69 -16.54
CA CYS A 234 -16.56 30.46 -15.48
C CYS A 234 -16.81 31.31 -14.23
N ASN A 235 -17.45 32.47 -14.36
CA ASN A 235 -17.79 33.32 -13.21
C ASN A 235 -19.08 32.86 -12.52
N GLN A 236 -20.05 32.30 -13.25
CA GLN A 236 -21.31 31.83 -12.69
C GLN A 236 -21.12 30.57 -11.85
N GLU A 237 -20.16 29.69 -12.20
CA GLU A 237 -19.93 28.41 -11.56
C GLU A 237 -18.87 28.46 -10.44
N HIS A 238 -18.29 29.61 -10.16
CA HIS A 238 -17.31 29.81 -9.10
C HIS A 238 -17.96 30.41 -7.86
N TRP A 239 -18.51 29.57 -6.99
CA TRP A 239 -19.27 29.98 -5.79
C TRP A 239 -18.40 30.28 -4.58
N ALA A 240 -17.33 29.53 -4.41
CA ALA A 240 -16.42 29.66 -3.27
C ALA A 240 -14.98 29.21 -3.58
N GLN A 241 -14.06 29.72 -2.79
CA GLN A 241 -12.63 29.41 -2.82
C GLN A 241 -12.09 29.42 -1.40
N MET A 242 -11.13 28.55 -1.07
CA MET A 242 -10.61 28.46 0.30
C MET A 242 -9.74 29.64 0.73
N SER A 243 -8.99 30.24 -0.19
CA SER A 243 -8.08 31.34 0.12
C SER A 243 -8.05 32.38 -1.00
N SER A 244 -7.98 33.64 -0.65
CA SER A 244 -7.77 34.76 -1.59
C SER A 244 -6.31 34.86 -2.05
N ASP A 245 -5.35 34.29 -1.31
CA ASP A 245 -3.92 34.44 -1.56
C ASP A 245 -3.47 33.73 -2.84
N PHE A 246 -4.18 32.64 -3.20
CA PHE A 246 -3.88 31.85 -4.38
C PHE A 246 -5.11 31.72 -5.30
N PRO A 247 -5.45 32.77 -6.04
CA PRO A 247 -6.61 32.75 -6.94
C PRO A 247 -6.39 31.74 -8.07
N LEU A 248 -7.48 31.08 -8.50
CA LEU A 248 -7.43 30.17 -9.63
C LEU A 248 -6.99 30.89 -10.91
N SER A 249 -6.11 30.23 -11.67
CA SER A 249 -5.78 30.64 -13.03
C SER A 249 -7.00 30.51 -13.96
N ILE A 250 -6.93 31.14 -15.14
CA ILE A 250 -8.02 31.08 -16.13
C ILE A 250 -8.31 29.60 -16.49
N SER A 251 -7.28 28.78 -16.74
CA SER A 251 -7.45 27.37 -17.07
C SER A 251 -8.05 26.55 -15.93
N GLN A 252 -7.72 26.86 -14.68
CA GLN A 252 -8.33 26.21 -13.52
C GLN A 252 -9.80 26.59 -13.36
N ARG A 253 -10.16 27.84 -13.61
CA ARG A 253 -11.58 28.30 -13.60
C ARG A 253 -12.38 27.63 -14.70
N GLU A 254 -11.81 27.50 -15.91
CA GLU A 254 -12.43 26.76 -17.01
C GLU A 254 -12.64 25.28 -16.63
N THR A 255 -11.66 24.67 -15.98
CA THR A 255 -11.74 23.28 -15.51
C THR A 255 -12.81 23.11 -14.43
N LEU A 256 -12.91 24.07 -13.50
CA LEU A 256 -13.97 24.07 -12.47
C LEU A 256 -15.35 24.19 -13.11
N ALA A 257 -15.53 25.11 -14.04
CA ALA A 257 -16.79 25.29 -14.76
C ALA A 257 -17.20 24.03 -15.55
N MET A 258 -16.26 23.34 -16.19
CA MET A 258 -16.54 22.06 -16.84
C MET A 258 -16.93 20.96 -15.85
N TYR A 259 -16.32 20.94 -14.66
CA TYR A 259 -16.66 19.98 -13.60
C TYR A 259 -18.09 20.20 -13.06
N THR A 260 -18.56 21.44 -12.99
CA THR A 260 -19.88 21.81 -12.45
C THR A 260 -21.01 21.75 -13.48
N THR A 261 -20.72 21.48 -14.75
CA THR A 261 -21.76 21.37 -15.78
C THR A 261 -22.65 20.16 -15.53
N PRO A 262 -23.96 20.23 -15.85
CA PRO A 262 -24.85 19.07 -15.80
C PRO A 262 -24.41 17.92 -16.72
N GLU A 263 -23.69 18.22 -17.78
CA GLU A 263 -23.15 17.25 -18.73
C GLU A 263 -21.83 16.62 -18.27
N CYS A 264 -21.33 17.01 -17.09
CA CYS A 264 -20.12 16.40 -16.52
C CYS A 264 -20.33 14.91 -16.35
N ALA A 265 -19.35 14.13 -16.81
CA ALA A 265 -19.39 12.68 -16.64
C ALA A 265 -19.20 12.32 -15.16
N ASP A 266 -19.68 11.12 -14.78
CA ASP A 266 -19.49 10.55 -13.43
C ASP A 266 -18.03 10.44 -13.02
N ILE A 267 -17.10 10.44 -13.98
CA ILE A 267 -15.65 10.43 -13.74
C ILE A 267 -15.04 11.63 -14.44
N PHE A 268 -14.43 12.51 -13.65
CA PHE A 268 -13.72 13.69 -14.12
C PHE A 268 -12.23 13.59 -13.78
N VAL A 269 -11.37 13.61 -14.78
CA VAL A 269 -9.92 13.45 -14.63
C VAL A 269 -9.22 14.78 -14.83
N VAL A 270 -8.49 15.21 -13.79
CA VAL A 270 -7.68 16.45 -13.84
C VAL A 270 -6.21 16.09 -13.88
N ASN A 271 -5.53 16.44 -14.96
CA ASN A 271 -4.09 16.28 -15.09
C ASN A 271 -3.38 17.64 -15.02
N GLY A 272 -2.28 17.70 -14.30
CA GLY A 272 -1.45 18.90 -14.22
C GLY A 272 -0.02 18.57 -13.79
N PRO A 273 1.01 19.21 -14.37
CA PRO A 273 2.39 19.06 -13.93
C PRO A 273 2.60 19.40 -12.44
N PRO A 274 3.71 18.98 -11.81
CA PRO A 274 4.09 19.45 -10.49
C PRO A 274 4.13 20.99 -10.41
N GLY A 275 3.66 21.58 -9.29
CA GLY A 275 3.69 23.04 -9.09
C GLY A 275 2.57 23.84 -9.75
N THR A 276 1.64 23.23 -10.49
CA THR A 276 0.54 23.93 -11.18
C THR A 276 -0.68 24.23 -10.31
N GLY A 277 -0.57 24.10 -8.99
CA GLY A 277 -1.68 24.43 -8.07
C GLY A 277 -2.81 23.39 -8.05
N LYS A 278 -2.54 22.09 -8.30
CA LYS A 278 -3.55 21.01 -8.19
C LYS A 278 -4.22 20.97 -6.82
N THR A 279 -3.45 21.17 -5.74
CA THR A 279 -3.98 21.19 -4.37
C THR A 279 -4.96 22.35 -4.19
N THR A 280 -4.59 23.56 -4.60
CA THR A 280 -5.46 24.75 -4.57
C THR A 280 -6.73 24.55 -5.40
N PHE A 281 -6.59 23.94 -6.58
CA PHE A 281 -7.74 23.60 -7.41
C PHE A 281 -8.68 22.62 -6.69
N LEU A 282 -8.15 21.53 -6.10
CA LEU A 282 -8.95 20.55 -5.37
C LEU A 282 -9.63 21.15 -4.14
N GLN A 283 -8.95 22.01 -3.39
CA GLN A 283 -9.53 22.76 -2.28
C GLN A 283 -10.68 23.65 -2.75
N THR A 284 -10.52 24.33 -3.89
CA THR A 284 -11.59 25.13 -4.48
C THR A 284 -12.77 24.28 -4.93
N VAL A 285 -12.54 23.09 -5.52
CA VAL A 285 -13.64 22.16 -5.86
C VAL A 285 -14.44 21.79 -4.61
N ILE A 286 -13.76 21.48 -3.50
CA ILE A 286 -14.42 21.13 -2.23
C ILE A 286 -15.22 22.32 -1.71
N ALA A 287 -14.59 23.51 -1.61
CA ALA A 287 -15.26 24.74 -1.14
C ALA A 287 -16.47 25.09 -2.00
N ASN A 288 -16.32 24.99 -3.33
CA ASN A 288 -17.39 25.27 -4.29
C ASN A 288 -18.59 24.34 -4.13
N ARG A 289 -18.34 23.04 -3.94
CA ARG A 289 -19.40 22.05 -3.69
C ARG A 289 -20.11 22.29 -2.37
N LEU A 290 -19.38 22.54 -1.30
CA LEU A 290 -19.96 22.83 0.01
C LEU A 290 -20.83 24.11 -0.04
N ALA A 291 -20.33 25.20 -0.66
CA ALA A 291 -21.09 26.42 -0.82
C ALA A 291 -22.37 26.22 -1.65
N HIS A 292 -22.26 25.50 -2.76
CA HIS A 292 -23.40 25.16 -3.61
C HIS A 292 -24.45 24.33 -2.84
N ASN A 293 -24.01 23.35 -2.06
CA ASN A 293 -24.91 22.52 -1.27
C ASN A 293 -25.63 23.32 -0.19
N ILE A 294 -24.92 24.15 0.57
CA ILE A 294 -25.52 25.02 1.62
C ILE A 294 -26.60 25.95 1.03
N LEU A 295 -26.37 26.45 -0.18
CA LEU A 295 -27.32 27.39 -0.82
C LEU A 295 -28.54 26.69 -1.42
N ASN A 296 -28.40 25.48 -1.91
CA ASN A 296 -29.46 24.79 -2.66
C ASN A 296 -30.12 23.62 -1.90
N ASN A 297 -29.41 22.94 -1.02
CA ASN A 297 -29.88 21.77 -0.27
C ASN A 297 -29.39 21.81 1.19
N PRO A 298 -29.76 22.81 2.00
CA PRO A 298 -29.19 23.00 3.35
C PRO A 298 -29.53 21.88 4.33
N GLU A 299 -30.59 21.12 4.06
CA GLU A 299 -31.02 20.00 4.92
C GLU A 299 -30.18 18.72 4.73
N GLU A 300 -29.48 18.59 3.61
CA GLU A 300 -28.69 17.42 3.28
C GLU A 300 -27.19 17.78 3.22
N PRO A 301 -26.38 17.34 4.19
CA PRO A 301 -24.96 17.66 4.20
C PRO A 301 -24.24 16.96 3.04
N GLU A 302 -23.39 17.71 2.33
CA GLU A 302 -22.51 17.14 1.30
C GLU A 302 -21.43 16.28 1.93
N ILE A 303 -21.32 15.03 1.50
CA ILE A 303 -20.27 14.11 1.94
C ILE A 303 -19.22 13.97 0.84
N ILE A 304 -18.01 14.44 1.12
CA ILE A 304 -16.87 14.36 0.19
C ILE A 304 -15.84 13.39 0.75
N VAL A 305 -15.55 12.33 -0.01
CA VAL A 305 -14.54 11.33 0.37
C VAL A 305 -13.29 11.54 -0.46
N ALA A 306 -12.15 11.77 0.20
CA ALA A 306 -10.86 11.90 -0.45
C ALA A 306 -9.96 10.70 -0.12
N SER A 307 -9.25 10.19 -1.13
CA SER A 307 -8.25 9.14 -0.97
C SER A 307 -6.95 9.49 -1.70
N SER A 308 -5.83 9.03 -1.17
CA SER A 308 -4.51 9.23 -1.79
C SER A 308 -3.58 8.08 -1.43
N ALA A 309 -2.63 7.77 -2.32
CA ALA A 309 -1.51 6.89 -2.02
C ALA A 309 -0.51 7.50 -1.01
N ASN A 310 -0.61 8.81 -0.75
CA ASN A 310 0.24 9.54 0.19
C ASN A 310 -0.64 10.30 1.21
N ASN A 311 -0.58 9.87 2.48
CA ASN A 311 -1.31 10.49 3.58
C ASN A 311 -1.00 11.99 3.73
N GLN A 312 0.24 12.41 3.42
CA GLN A 312 0.63 13.82 3.48
C GLN A 312 -0.22 14.72 2.57
N ALA A 313 -0.63 14.22 1.40
CA ALA A 313 -1.47 14.98 0.47
C ALA A 313 -2.86 15.26 1.06
N ILE A 314 -3.47 14.27 1.71
CA ILE A 314 -4.77 14.44 2.38
C ILE A 314 -4.63 15.36 3.59
N THR A 315 -3.58 15.15 4.40
CA THR A 315 -3.31 15.98 5.58
C THR A 315 -3.14 17.44 5.21
N ASN A 316 -2.44 17.75 4.12
CA ASN A 316 -2.25 19.12 3.66
C ASN A 316 -3.59 19.77 3.27
N ILE A 317 -4.47 19.04 2.55
CA ILE A 317 -5.81 19.54 2.22
C ILE A 317 -6.60 19.85 3.50
N LEU A 318 -6.68 18.88 4.42
CA LEU A 318 -7.46 19.01 5.66
C LEU A 318 -6.91 20.08 6.62
N LYS A 319 -5.60 20.31 6.61
CA LYS A 319 -4.97 21.32 7.49
C LYS A 319 -5.43 22.73 7.14
N ASP A 320 -5.53 23.04 5.87
CA ASP A 320 -5.95 24.38 5.41
C ASP A 320 -7.44 24.62 5.75
N PHE A 321 -8.30 23.59 5.63
CA PHE A 321 -9.69 23.70 6.11
C PHE A 321 -9.79 23.92 7.62
N LYS A 322 -8.90 23.36 8.43
CA LYS A 322 -8.88 23.59 9.88
C LYS A 322 -8.37 24.95 10.28
N ALA A 323 -7.44 25.53 9.53
CA ALA A 323 -6.87 26.83 9.82
C ALA A 323 -7.88 27.97 9.63
N GLU A 324 -8.72 27.89 8.62
CA GLU A 324 -9.76 28.91 8.34
C GLU A 324 -10.87 28.89 9.40
N THR A 325 -11.24 27.74 9.97
CA THR A 325 -12.26 27.64 11.03
C THR A 325 -11.83 28.24 12.39
N THR A 326 -10.54 28.49 12.62
CA THR A 326 -10.03 29.06 13.86
C THR A 326 -9.90 30.60 13.83
N ASN A 327 -9.91 31.21 12.67
CA ASN A 327 -9.77 32.67 12.52
C ASN A 327 -11.10 33.45 12.61
N ASP A 328 -12.25 32.80 12.47
CA ASP A 328 -13.58 33.49 12.52
C ASP A 328 -14.15 33.68 13.93
N THR A 329 -13.41 33.36 15.00
CA THR A 329 -13.86 33.60 16.39
C THR A 329 -13.26 34.87 17.03
N ALA A 330 -12.62 35.74 16.24
CA ALA A 330 -11.97 36.96 16.75
C ALA A 330 -12.48 38.23 16.09
N HIS A 331 -13.83 38.37 15.93
CA HIS A 331 -14.46 39.70 15.70
C HIS A 331 -15.81 39.81 16.40
#